data_2face38c64829812106c1d0b6c12a666
#
_entry.id   2face38c64829812106c1d0b6c12a666
#
_cell.length_a   1.000
_cell.length_b   1.000
_cell.length_c   1.000
_cell.angle_alpha   90.00
_cell.angle_beta   90.00
_cell.angle_gamma   90.00
#
_symmetry.space_group_name_H-M   'P 1'
#
loop_
_entity.id
_entity.type
_entity.pdbx_description
1 polymer ?
#
loop_
_entity_poly.entity_id
_entity_poly.type
_entity_poly.pdbx_seq_one_letter_code
_entity_poly.pdbx_strand_id
1 'polypeptide(L)'
;MLACLVLPDDTDLNNPIQSLFEPCEGYELETRLEELDQGYRECHARLVRIDATAAEASDWLAAKLDVLKEALLSQRRASGNGMRRARVSLAVTGIGFSYAMLLPIGQILGVHLVMEGSHESFMAYARVRQCRPEDDALWIGAEFAPLSPDTQRRLSRHILQAQIRQRKE
;
A
#
# COMPACT_ATOMS: atom_id res chain seq x y z
N MET A 1 3.26 1.42 -1.11
CA MET A 1 2.33 0.26 -1.10
C MET A 1 1.18 0.52 -2.05
N LEU A 2 0.60 -0.50 -2.63
CA LEU A 2 -0.49 -0.41 -3.61
C LEU A 2 -1.62 -1.35 -3.20
N ALA A 3 -2.86 -0.83 -3.15
CA ALA A 3 -4.08 -1.63 -3.22
C ALA A 3 -4.82 -1.31 -4.52
N CYS A 4 -5.38 -2.33 -5.14
CA CYS A 4 -6.13 -2.22 -6.37
C CYS A 4 -7.41 -3.04 -6.26
N LEU A 5 -8.55 -2.39 -6.45
CA LEU A 5 -9.88 -2.99 -6.49
C LEU A 5 -10.39 -2.99 -7.92
N VAL A 6 -10.83 -4.15 -8.40
CA VAL A 6 -11.56 -4.27 -9.68
C VAL A 6 -13.00 -3.90 -9.43
N LEU A 7 -13.51 -2.92 -10.18
CA LEU A 7 -14.85 -2.36 -9.99
C LEU A 7 -15.75 -2.74 -11.16
N PRO A 8 -17.08 -2.81 -10.99
CA PRO A 8 -18.04 -2.97 -12.08
C PRO A 8 -17.87 -1.86 -13.14
N ASP A 9 -18.19 -2.19 -14.39
CA ASP A 9 -18.05 -1.25 -15.51
C ASP A 9 -19.01 -0.05 -15.44
N ASP A 10 -20.09 -0.18 -14.67
CA ASP A 10 -21.10 0.85 -14.41
C ASP A 10 -20.78 1.72 -13.19
N THR A 11 -19.57 1.59 -12.63
CA THR A 11 -19.15 2.38 -11.47
C THR A 11 -19.20 3.88 -11.79
N ASP A 12 -19.96 4.63 -10.99
CA ASP A 12 -19.99 6.08 -11.07
C ASP A 12 -18.70 6.70 -10.56
N LEU A 13 -17.89 7.21 -11.48
CA LEU A 13 -16.59 7.82 -11.19
C LEU A 13 -16.69 9.18 -10.46
N ASN A 14 -17.91 9.73 -10.29
CA ASN A 14 -18.12 10.97 -9.52
C ASN A 14 -18.33 10.69 -8.03
N ASN A 15 -18.58 9.44 -7.65
CA ASN A 15 -18.68 9.07 -6.24
C ASN A 15 -17.32 9.19 -5.53
N PRO A 16 -17.31 9.61 -4.26
CA PRO A 16 -16.07 9.69 -3.50
C PRO A 16 -15.40 8.31 -3.42
N ILE A 17 -14.21 8.20 -4.02
CA ILE A 17 -13.46 6.93 -4.05
C ILE A 17 -13.13 6.40 -2.65
N GLN A 18 -13.06 7.29 -1.65
CA GLN A 18 -12.80 6.92 -0.26
C GLN A 18 -13.82 5.93 0.31
N SER A 19 -15.07 5.98 -0.19
CA SER A 19 -16.11 5.06 0.25
C SER A 19 -15.93 3.62 -0.25
N LEU A 20 -15.09 3.41 -1.27
CA LEU A 20 -14.78 2.09 -1.83
C LEU A 20 -13.65 1.38 -1.09
N PHE A 21 -12.74 2.17 -0.56
CA PHE A 21 -11.73 1.67 0.35
C PHE A 21 -12.31 1.91 1.74
N GLU A 22 -12.87 0.88 2.36
CA GLU A 22 -13.08 0.92 3.81
C GLU A 22 -11.82 1.52 4.44
N PRO A 23 -11.95 2.38 5.46
CA PRO A 23 -10.80 3.05 6.04
C PRO A 23 -9.69 2.02 6.13
N CYS A 24 -8.53 2.35 5.57
CA CYS A 24 -7.44 1.38 5.42
C CYS A 24 -6.93 1.00 6.80
N GLU A 25 -7.78 0.31 7.56
CA GLU A 25 -7.44 -0.30 8.83
C GLU A 25 -6.15 -1.12 8.71
N GLY A 26 -5.86 -1.62 7.48
CA GLY A 26 -4.65 -2.35 7.20
C GLY A 26 -3.39 -1.49 7.26
N TYR A 27 -3.40 -0.30 6.69
CA TYR A 27 -2.24 0.60 6.72
C TYR A 27 -2.08 1.25 8.10
N GLU A 28 -3.17 1.72 8.69
CA GLU A 28 -3.15 2.24 10.05
C GLU A 28 -2.72 1.15 11.04
N LEU A 29 -3.16 -0.10 10.82
CA LEU A 29 -2.74 -1.23 11.63
C LEU A 29 -1.25 -1.54 11.44
N GLU A 30 -0.74 -1.61 10.21
CA GLU A 30 0.69 -1.87 9.95
C GLU A 30 1.56 -0.76 10.54
N THR A 31 1.21 0.51 10.32
CA THR A 31 1.94 1.64 10.90
C THR A 31 1.93 1.61 12.42
N ARG A 32 0.75 1.33 13.00
CA ARG A 32 0.61 1.25 14.46
C ARG A 32 1.37 0.06 15.06
N LEU A 33 1.43 -1.07 14.34
CA LEU A 33 2.24 -2.21 14.75
C LEU A 33 3.75 -1.89 14.68
N GLU A 34 4.20 -1.18 13.65
CA GLU A 34 5.60 -0.72 13.54
C GLU A 34 5.97 0.25 14.68
N GLU A 35 5.09 1.18 15.04
CA GLU A 35 5.29 2.09 16.19
C GLU A 35 5.35 1.31 17.51
N LEU A 36 4.47 0.32 17.70
CA LEU A 36 4.49 -0.53 18.89
C LEU A 36 5.73 -1.41 18.97
N ASP A 37 6.19 -1.97 17.85
CA ASP A 37 7.42 -2.74 17.77
C ASP A 37 8.65 -1.88 18.10
N GLN A 38 8.66 -0.60 17.70
CA GLN A 38 9.72 0.33 18.07
C GLN A 38 9.68 0.64 19.57
N GLY A 39 8.51 0.96 20.11
CA GLY A 39 8.33 1.21 21.55
C GLY A 39 8.72 0.00 22.40
N TYR A 40 8.35 -1.21 21.95
CA TYR A 40 8.77 -2.46 22.59
C TYR A 40 10.30 -2.58 22.65
N ARG A 41 11.00 -2.40 21.52
CA ARG A 41 12.48 -2.50 21.47
C ARG A 41 13.15 -1.54 22.43
N GLU A 42 12.67 -0.32 22.56
CA GLU A 42 13.21 0.70 23.47
C GLU A 42 12.96 0.34 24.94
N CYS A 43 11.78 -0.18 25.27
CA CYS A 43 11.46 -0.64 26.63
C CYS A 43 12.23 -1.91 27.00
N HIS A 44 12.29 -2.87 26.08
CA HIS A 44 12.99 -4.14 26.27
C HIS A 44 14.49 -3.93 26.52
N ALA A 45 15.15 -3.05 25.78
CA ALA A 45 16.57 -2.72 26.00
C ALA A 45 16.85 -2.15 27.41
N ARG A 46 15.87 -1.52 28.03
CA ARG A 46 15.95 -1.08 29.45
C ARG A 46 15.64 -2.23 30.41
N LEU A 47 14.64 -3.05 30.09
CA LEU A 47 14.21 -4.16 30.93
C LEU A 47 15.33 -5.21 31.12
N VAL A 48 16.06 -5.55 30.05
CA VAL A 48 17.21 -6.47 30.10
C VAL A 48 18.26 -6.06 31.15
N ARG A 49 18.42 -4.76 31.39
CA ARG A 49 19.37 -4.24 32.38
C ARG A 49 18.85 -4.30 33.81
N ILE A 50 17.54 -4.41 34.00
CA ILE A 50 16.89 -4.36 35.32
C ILE A 50 16.50 -5.76 35.79
N ASP A 51 15.89 -6.54 34.92
CA ASP A 51 15.39 -7.88 35.23
C ASP A 51 15.42 -8.76 33.97
N ALA A 52 16.42 -9.62 33.88
CA ALA A 52 16.62 -10.51 32.74
C ALA A 52 15.50 -11.55 32.61
N THR A 53 14.88 -11.99 33.74
CA THR A 53 13.78 -12.97 33.70
C THR A 53 12.52 -12.35 33.13
N ALA A 54 12.21 -11.10 33.52
CA ALA A 54 11.10 -10.36 32.95
C ALA A 54 11.33 -10.03 31.46
N ALA A 55 12.56 -9.75 31.06
CA ALA A 55 12.92 -9.54 29.66
C ALA A 55 12.68 -10.82 28.83
N GLU A 56 13.13 -11.97 29.30
CA GLU A 56 12.90 -13.26 28.64
C GLU A 56 11.40 -13.58 28.52
N ALA A 57 10.62 -13.35 29.57
CA ALA A 57 9.18 -13.53 29.51
C ALA A 57 8.51 -12.58 28.47
N SER A 58 9.00 -11.35 28.36
CA SER A 58 8.51 -10.39 27.37
C SER A 58 8.88 -10.79 25.94
N ASP A 59 10.03 -11.43 25.70
CA ASP A 59 10.43 -11.98 24.41
C ASP A 59 9.49 -13.10 23.95
N TRP A 60 9.10 -14.00 24.88
CA TRP A 60 8.13 -15.04 24.57
C TRP A 60 6.74 -14.48 24.20
N LEU A 61 6.33 -13.38 24.83
CA LEU A 61 5.07 -12.71 24.49
C LEU A 61 5.18 -12.01 23.12
N ALA A 62 6.29 -11.33 22.85
CA ALA A 62 6.54 -10.71 21.56
C ALA A 62 6.51 -11.75 20.43
N ALA A 63 7.19 -12.89 20.59
CA ALA A 63 7.19 -13.96 19.61
C ALA A 63 5.79 -14.51 19.33
N LYS A 64 4.93 -14.65 20.36
CA LYS A 64 3.51 -15.05 20.16
C LYS A 64 2.73 -14.00 19.39
N LEU A 65 2.95 -12.72 19.67
CA LEU A 65 2.29 -11.62 18.96
C LEU A 65 2.73 -11.54 17.50
N ASP A 66 4.01 -11.82 17.22
CA ASP A 66 4.51 -11.87 15.84
C ASP A 66 3.85 -12.96 15.00
N VAL A 67 3.61 -14.14 15.59
CA VAL A 67 2.87 -15.21 14.91
C VAL A 67 1.43 -14.79 14.59
N LEU A 68 0.76 -14.13 15.52
CA LEU A 68 -0.61 -13.62 15.32
C LEU A 68 -0.64 -12.49 14.27
N LYS A 69 0.32 -11.58 14.32
CA LYS A 69 0.51 -10.51 13.34
C LYS A 69 0.65 -11.09 11.93
N GLU A 70 1.55 -12.07 11.75
CA GLU A 70 1.77 -12.71 10.45
C GLU A 70 0.52 -13.44 9.95
N ALA A 71 -0.20 -14.14 10.83
CA ALA A 71 -1.46 -14.79 10.47
C ALA A 71 -2.53 -13.81 10.01
N LEU A 72 -2.70 -12.68 10.70
CA LEU A 72 -3.63 -11.61 10.32
C LEU A 72 -3.26 -10.96 8.99
N LEU A 73 -1.99 -10.67 8.78
CA LEU A 73 -1.49 -10.06 7.55
C LEU A 73 -1.63 -11.04 6.36
N SER A 74 -1.37 -12.33 6.56
CA SER A 74 -1.54 -13.33 5.51
C SER A 74 -3.00 -13.56 5.16
N GLN A 75 -3.91 -13.55 6.14
CA GLN A 75 -5.35 -13.64 5.89
C GLN A 75 -5.84 -12.44 5.07
N ARG A 76 -5.38 -11.22 5.37
CA ARG A 76 -5.71 -10.01 4.59
C ARG A 76 -5.17 -10.06 3.16
N ARG A 77 -3.94 -10.54 2.97
CA ARG A 77 -3.36 -10.75 1.62
C ARG A 77 -4.18 -11.75 0.81
N ALA A 78 -4.67 -12.81 1.44
CA ALA A 78 -5.52 -13.81 0.78
C ALA A 78 -6.89 -13.27 0.38
N SER A 79 -7.43 -12.28 1.10
CA SER A 79 -8.73 -11.64 0.79
C SER A 79 -8.69 -10.74 -0.45
N GLY A 80 -7.53 -10.51 -1.06
CA GLY A 80 -7.39 -9.68 -2.28
C GLY A 80 -7.53 -8.17 -2.06
N ASN A 81 -8.00 -7.73 -0.90
CA ASN A 81 -8.20 -6.31 -0.56
C ASN A 81 -7.01 -5.68 0.18
N GLY A 82 -5.92 -6.43 0.37
CA GLY A 82 -4.76 -5.97 1.12
C GLY A 82 -3.84 -5.06 0.31
N MET A 83 -3.30 -4.02 0.94
CA MET A 83 -2.19 -3.26 0.38
C MET A 83 -0.93 -4.14 0.32
N ARG A 84 -0.23 -4.11 -0.81
CA ARG A 84 1.03 -4.83 -1.01
C ARG A 84 2.13 -3.88 -1.45
N ARG A 85 3.35 -4.17 -1.09
CA ARG A 85 4.51 -3.50 -1.72
C ARG A 85 4.58 -3.95 -3.17
N ALA A 86 4.57 -2.99 -4.08
CA ALA A 86 4.68 -3.24 -5.50
C ALA A 86 5.57 -2.16 -6.13
N ARG A 87 6.35 -2.55 -7.13
CA ARG A 87 6.97 -1.57 -8.01
C ARG A 87 5.89 -1.00 -8.91
N VAL A 88 5.80 0.31 -8.95
CA VAL A 88 4.85 1.01 -9.78
C VAL A 88 5.58 2.01 -10.67
N SER A 89 5.14 2.14 -11.90
CA SER A 89 5.47 3.26 -12.77
C SER A 89 4.37 4.30 -12.60
N LEU A 90 4.70 5.48 -12.14
CA LEU A 90 3.72 6.50 -11.78
C LEU A 90 3.92 7.75 -12.65
N ALA A 91 2.84 8.19 -13.27
CA ALA A 91 2.74 9.45 -14.00
C ALA A 91 1.55 10.25 -13.47
N VAL A 92 1.47 11.54 -13.80
CA VAL A 92 0.32 12.39 -13.41
C VAL A 92 -0.98 11.89 -14.05
N THR A 93 -0.88 11.24 -15.19
CA THR A 93 -2.01 10.74 -15.98
C THR A 93 -2.37 9.29 -15.72
N GLY A 94 -1.52 8.52 -15.01
CA GLY A 94 -1.77 7.11 -14.85
C GLY A 94 -0.72 6.36 -14.04
N ILE A 95 -0.96 5.07 -13.91
CA ILE A 95 -0.13 4.14 -13.14
C ILE A 95 0.11 2.85 -13.92
N GLY A 96 1.32 2.31 -13.82
CA GLY A 96 1.66 0.98 -14.30
C GLY A 96 2.15 0.11 -13.15
N PHE A 97 1.71 -1.15 -13.10
CA PHE A 97 2.08 -2.10 -12.04
C PHE A 97 1.92 -3.55 -12.51
N SER A 98 2.63 -4.47 -11.86
CA SER A 98 2.50 -5.89 -12.10
C SER A 98 1.30 -6.48 -11.34
N TYR A 99 0.50 -7.30 -12.00
CA TYR A 99 -0.69 -7.93 -11.44
C TYR A 99 -0.77 -9.40 -11.82
N ALA A 100 -1.37 -10.24 -10.97
CA ALA A 100 -1.40 -11.69 -11.17
C ALA A 100 -2.49 -12.16 -12.15
N MET A 101 -3.51 -11.34 -12.41
CA MET A 101 -4.66 -11.71 -13.21
C MET A 101 -4.80 -10.81 -14.44
N LEU A 102 -5.33 -11.37 -15.52
CA LEU A 102 -5.69 -10.61 -16.71
C LEU A 102 -6.83 -9.63 -16.38
N LEU A 103 -6.60 -8.37 -16.68
CA LEU A 103 -7.65 -7.34 -16.58
C LEU A 103 -8.07 -6.90 -18.00
N PRO A 104 -9.37 -6.88 -18.31
CA PRO A 104 -9.85 -6.39 -19.58
C PRO A 104 -9.47 -4.93 -19.81
N ILE A 105 -9.18 -4.58 -21.07
CA ILE A 105 -9.03 -3.18 -21.46
C ILE A 105 -10.37 -2.46 -21.25
N GLY A 106 -10.32 -1.28 -20.64
CA GLY A 106 -11.53 -0.53 -20.28
C GLY A 106 -11.98 -0.75 -18.83
N GLN A 107 -11.55 -1.84 -18.19
CA GLN A 107 -11.88 -2.15 -16.80
C GLN A 107 -11.60 -0.98 -15.87
N ILE A 108 -12.55 -0.68 -14.99
CA ILE A 108 -12.39 0.36 -13.98
C ILE A 108 -11.74 -0.23 -12.72
N LEU A 109 -10.77 0.49 -12.19
CA LEU A 109 -10.04 0.13 -10.99
C LEU A 109 -10.17 1.25 -9.97
N GLY A 110 -10.37 0.88 -8.71
CA GLY A 110 -10.05 1.73 -7.58
C GLY A 110 -8.58 1.52 -7.21
N VAL A 111 -7.80 2.58 -7.16
CA VAL A 111 -6.37 2.53 -6.83
C VAL A 111 -6.14 3.31 -5.56
N HIS A 112 -5.53 2.66 -4.57
CA HIS A 112 -5.02 3.32 -3.37
C HIS A 112 -3.50 3.11 -3.33
N LEU A 113 -2.76 4.18 -3.39
CA LEU A 113 -1.31 4.21 -3.38
C LEU A 113 -0.80 4.93 -2.14
N VAL A 114 0.04 4.26 -1.35
CA VAL A 114 0.79 4.88 -0.25
C VAL A 114 2.25 4.96 -0.65
N MET A 115 2.79 6.16 -0.58
CA MET A 115 4.15 6.43 -1.05
C MET A 115 5.15 6.20 0.06
N GLU A 116 6.20 5.48 -0.25
CA GLU A 116 7.26 5.16 0.71
C GLU A 116 8.01 6.43 1.13
N GLY A 117 8.18 6.60 2.43
CA GLY A 117 8.96 7.69 3.03
C GLY A 117 8.23 9.01 3.26
N SER A 118 6.98 9.19 2.81
CA SER A 118 6.20 10.40 3.10
C SER A 118 4.90 10.14 3.85
N HIS A 119 4.51 8.87 4.00
CA HIS A 119 3.19 8.48 4.55
C HIS A 119 1.99 9.13 3.84
N GLU A 120 2.24 9.80 2.69
CA GLU A 120 1.16 10.37 1.90
C GLU A 120 0.43 9.26 1.14
N SER A 121 -0.89 9.26 1.25
CA SER A 121 -1.76 8.36 0.50
C SER A 121 -2.45 9.09 -0.65
N PHE A 122 -2.68 8.34 -1.71
CA PHE A 122 -3.35 8.81 -2.91
C PHE A 122 -4.38 7.77 -3.35
N MET A 123 -5.61 8.22 -3.56
CA MET A 123 -6.69 7.38 -4.06
C MET A 123 -7.23 7.95 -5.37
N ALA A 124 -7.45 7.08 -6.36
CA ALA A 124 -8.02 7.48 -7.64
C ALA A 124 -8.74 6.32 -8.32
N TYR A 125 -9.74 6.65 -9.12
CA TYR A 125 -10.20 5.75 -10.16
C TYR A 125 -9.21 5.72 -11.30
N ALA A 126 -9.02 4.54 -11.89
CA ALA A 126 -8.21 4.36 -13.08
C ALA A 126 -8.88 3.41 -14.05
N ARG A 127 -8.64 3.59 -15.33
CA ARG A 127 -9.16 2.72 -16.40
C ARG A 127 -8.01 1.98 -17.05
N VAL A 128 -8.10 0.66 -17.13
CA VAL A 128 -7.10 -0.17 -17.81
C VAL A 128 -7.00 0.23 -19.27
N ARG A 129 -5.81 0.58 -19.73
CA ARG A 129 -5.48 0.93 -21.10
C ARG A 129 -4.61 -0.12 -21.77
N GLN A 130 -3.82 -0.82 -20.98
CA GLN A 130 -2.90 -1.83 -21.47
C GLN A 130 -2.77 -2.97 -20.49
N CYS A 131 -2.71 -4.19 -21.02
CA CYS A 131 -2.34 -5.39 -20.28
C CYS A 131 -1.38 -6.18 -21.18
N ARG A 132 -0.18 -6.45 -20.68
CA ARG A 132 0.85 -7.20 -21.41
C ARG A 132 1.55 -8.21 -20.50
N PRO A 133 1.98 -9.35 -21.02
CA PRO A 133 2.81 -10.28 -20.25
C PRO A 133 4.14 -9.63 -19.84
N GLU A 134 4.57 -9.90 -18.62
CA GLU A 134 5.87 -9.48 -18.08
C GLU A 134 6.34 -10.55 -17.09
N ASP A 135 7.34 -11.33 -17.47
CA ASP A 135 7.87 -12.47 -16.71
C ASP A 135 6.74 -13.42 -16.19
N ASP A 136 6.63 -13.59 -14.87
CA ASP A 136 5.62 -14.42 -14.21
C ASP A 136 4.31 -13.66 -13.89
N ALA A 137 4.13 -12.45 -14.38
CA ALA A 137 2.99 -11.59 -14.09
C ALA A 137 2.47 -10.89 -15.35
N LEU A 138 1.46 -10.04 -15.18
CA LEU A 138 0.92 -9.18 -16.21
C LEU A 138 1.21 -7.73 -15.83
N TRP A 139 1.83 -6.99 -16.75
CA TRP A 139 1.95 -5.54 -16.58
C TRP A 139 0.66 -4.86 -16.98
N ILE A 140 0.08 -4.14 -16.04
CA ILE A 140 -1.14 -3.37 -16.22
C ILE A 140 -0.77 -1.89 -16.33
N GLY A 141 -1.16 -1.24 -17.42
CA GLY A 141 -1.14 0.20 -17.57
C GLY A 141 -2.55 0.76 -17.45
N ALA A 142 -2.78 1.66 -16.50
CA ALA A 142 -4.08 2.27 -16.27
C ALA A 142 -3.98 3.80 -16.24
N GLU A 143 -4.94 4.46 -16.85
CA GLU A 143 -5.07 5.91 -16.90
C GLU A 143 -6.00 6.38 -15.77
N PHE A 144 -5.59 7.39 -15.02
CA PHE A 144 -6.43 7.96 -13.97
C PHE A 144 -7.65 8.64 -14.56
N ALA A 145 -8.80 8.49 -13.91
CA ALA A 145 -9.94 9.38 -14.11
C ALA A 145 -9.56 10.82 -13.75
N PRO A 146 -10.33 11.81 -14.16
CA PRO A 146 -10.02 13.20 -13.84
C PRO A 146 -9.75 13.42 -12.36
N LEU A 147 -8.55 13.88 -12.04
CA LEU A 147 -8.10 14.16 -10.67
C LEU A 147 -8.37 15.62 -10.33
N SER A 148 -8.64 15.90 -9.05
CA SER A 148 -8.72 17.27 -8.60
C SER A 148 -7.37 18.00 -8.81
N PRO A 149 -7.38 19.32 -9.05
CA PRO A 149 -6.15 20.10 -9.24
C PRO A 149 -5.18 19.99 -8.06
N ASP A 150 -5.71 19.83 -6.85
CA ASP A 150 -4.89 19.63 -5.65
C ASP A 150 -4.19 18.27 -5.64
N THR A 151 -4.93 17.22 -5.96
CA THR A 151 -4.42 15.86 -6.08
C THR A 151 -3.34 15.78 -7.16
N GLN A 152 -3.56 16.41 -8.32
CA GLN A 152 -2.55 16.48 -9.39
C GLN A 152 -1.27 17.18 -8.94
N ARG A 153 -1.38 18.28 -8.20
CA ARG A 153 -0.21 19.01 -7.68
C ARG A 153 0.58 18.18 -6.67
N ARG A 154 -0.09 17.49 -5.77
CA ARG A 154 0.53 16.61 -4.78
C ARG A 154 1.27 15.45 -5.48
N LEU A 155 0.60 14.79 -6.43
CA LEU A 155 1.18 13.70 -7.20
C LEU A 155 2.40 14.16 -8.02
N SER A 156 2.31 15.31 -8.71
CA SER A 156 3.42 15.88 -9.48
C SER A 156 4.65 16.16 -8.62
N ARG A 157 4.44 16.74 -7.43
CA ARG A 157 5.51 17.00 -6.46
C ARG A 157 6.21 15.71 -6.05
N HIS A 158 5.44 14.67 -5.78
CA HIS A 158 5.97 13.38 -5.37
C HIS A 158 6.80 12.70 -6.47
N ILE A 159 6.28 12.69 -7.69
CA ILE A 159 6.98 12.16 -8.86
C ILE A 159 8.31 12.89 -9.06
N LEU A 160 8.31 14.21 -8.98
CA LEU A 160 9.53 15.01 -9.12
C LEU A 160 10.54 14.69 -8.02
N GLN A 161 10.10 14.56 -6.78
CA GLN A 161 10.98 14.20 -5.66
C GLN A 161 11.59 12.79 -5.84
N ALA A 162 10.79 11.82 -6.31
CA ALA A 162 11.28 10.47 -6.59
C ALA A 162 12.33 10.48 -7.70
N GLN A 163 12.13 11.22 -8.78
CA GLN A 163 13.08 11.36 -9.87
C GLN A 163 14.40 12.02 -9.43
N ILE A 164 14.33 13.01 -8.55
CA ILE A 164 15.55 13.66 -7.99
C ILE A 164 16.35 12.67 -7.14
N ARG A 165 15.69 11.80 -6.37
CA ARG A 165 16.36 10.77 -5.56
C ARG A 165 17.06 9.75 -6.44
N GLN A 166 16.39 9.23 -7.47
CA GLN A 166 16.96 8.25 -8.40
C GLN A 166 18.17 8.76 -9.20
N ARG A 167 18.30 10.07 -9.40
CA ARG A 167 19.46 10.67 -10.08
C ARG A 167 20.68 10.85 -9.18
N LYS A 168 20.53 10.68 -7.87
CA LYS A 168 21.61 10.85 -6.88
C LYS A 168 22.24 9.52 -6.44
N GLU A 169 21.63 8.41 -6.83
CA GLU A 169 22.17 7.05 -6.71
C GLU A 169 22.90 6.63 -8.00
#